data_54eea4ca3045b051b1b5bd6f15c95c30
#
_entry.id   54eea4ca3045b051b1b5bd6f15c95c30
#
_cell.length_a   1.000
_cell.length_b   1.000
_cell.length_c   1.000
_cell.angle_alpha   90.00
_cell.angle_beta   90.00
_cell.angle_gamma   90.00
#
_symmetry.space_group_name_H-M   'P 1'
#
loop_
_entity.id
_entity.type
_entity.pdbx_description
1 polymer ?
#
loop_
_entity_poly.entity_id
_entity_poly.type
_entity_poly.pdbx_seq_one_letter_code
_entity_poly.pdbx_strand_id
1 'polypeptide(L)'
;MAVSKESTIFPVGTIFVDRGNYLTGDSVILFYQVVRCTERTVWYLQNRAQVVAYDSAALRKDLVPIADTYNPKAKPHMARILREKTFHCVKSPTGDVMLPWDGQPVSQYYGY
;
A
#
# COMPACT_ATOMS: atom_id res chain seq x y z
N MET A 1 30.43 13.70 -7.46
CA MET A 1 28.99 13.85 -7.74
C MET A 1 28.18 12.91 -6.84
N ALA A 2 27.30 13.48 -6.08
CA ALA A 2 26.46 12.67 -5.20
C ALA A 2 25.44 11.91 -6.05
N VAL A 3 25.50 10.60 -5.99
CA VAL A 3 24.48 9.76 -6.61
C VAL A 3 23.35 9.62 -5.60
N SER A 4 22.15 9.92 -6.01
CA SER A 4 20.96 9.68 -5.18
C SER A 4 20.91 8.19 -4.84
N LYS A 5 20.88 7.87 -3.53
CA LYS A 5 20.74 6.49 -3.08
C LYS A 5 19.26 6.10 -3.02
N GLU A 6 18.57 6.29 -4.14
CA GLU A 6 17.20 5.86 -4.24
C GLU A 6 17.12 4.34 -4.16
N SER A 7 16.08 3.85 -3.51
CA SER A 7 15.82 2.42 -3.45
C SER A 7 15.44 1.91 -4.83
N THR A 8 16.14 0.89 -5.30
CA THR A 8 15.74 0.14 -6.49
C THR A 8 14.72 -0.94 -6.15
N ILE A 9 14.51 -1.22 -4.85
CA ILE A 9 13.56 -2.21 -4.38
C ILE A 9 12.15 -1.62 -4.43
N PHE A 10 11.97 -0.45 -3.82
CA PHE A 10 10.67 0.24 -3.79
C PHE A 10 10.88 1.71 -4.19
N PRO A 11 10.99 1.98 -5.50
CA PRO A 11 11.19 3.35 -5.98
C PRO A 11 9.97 4.24 -5.72
N VAL A 12 10.17 5.54 -5.84
CA VAL A 12 9.07 6.51 -5.80
C VAL A 12 8.00 6.11 -6.83
N GLY A 13 6.75 6.13 -6.42
CA GLY A 13 5.63 5.68 -7.25
C GLY A 13 5.17 4.26 -6.94
N THR A 14 5.97 3.45 -6.24
CA THR A 14 5.54 2.12 -5.81
C THR A 14 4.29 2.24 -4.94
N ILE A 15 3.28 1.41 -5.22
CA ILE A 15 2.03 1.39 -4.46
C ILE A 15 1.98 0.09 -3.66
N PHE A 16 1.74 0.21 -2.35
CA PHE A 16 1.57 -0.91 -1.46
C PHE A 16 0.09 -1.14 -1.15
N VAL A 17 -0.26 -2.37 -0.85
CA VAL A 17 -1.59 -2.75 -0.41
C VAL A 17 -1.53 -3.15 1.06
N ASP A 18 -2.36 -2.49 1.88
CA ASP A 18 -2.62 -2.91 3.25
C ASP A 18 -3.97 -3.62 3.27
N ARG A 19 -3.95 -4.93 3.49
CA ARG A 19 -5.15 -5.77 3.50
C ARG A 19 -5.82 -5.85 4.87
N GLY A 20 -5.31 -5.09 5.83
CA GLY A 20 -5.84 -5.08 7.19
C GLY A 20 -5.58 -6.36 7.96
N ASN A 21 -6.22 -6.47 9.10
CA ASN A 21 -6.04 -7.60 9.99
C ASN A 21 -7.31 -8.46 10.01
N TYR A 22 -7.20 -9.67 9.51
CA TYR A 22 -8.32 -10.62 9.47
C TYR A 22 -8.87 -10.97 10.86
N LEU A 23 -8.04 -10.85 11.90
CA LEU A 23 -8.44 -11.22 13.27
C LEU A 23 -9.44 -10.25 13.89
N THR A 24 -9.53 -9.04 13.38
CA THR A 24 -10.45 -8.03 13.91
C THR A 24 -11.75 -7.92 13.12
N GLY A 25 -11.87 -8.64 12.01
CA GLY A 25 -13.05 -8.59 11.15
C GLY A 25 -13.16 -7.33 10.27
N ASP A 26 -12.25 -6.38 10.43
CA ASP A 26 -12.22 -5.16 9.64
C ASP A 26 -11.23 -5.33 8.49
N SER A 27 -11.74 -5.81 7.36
CA SER A 27 -10.91 -6.00 6.16
C SER A 27 -10.97 -4.77 5.24
N VAL A 28 -10.59 -3.62 5.79
CA VAL A 28 -10.50 -2.41 4.97
C VAL A 28 -9.21 -2.47 4.16
N ILE A 29 -9.34 -2.34 2.85
CA ILE A 29 -8.19 -2.30 1.95
C ILE A 29 -7.74 -0.86 1.78
N LEU A 30 -6.47 -0.60 2.08
CA LEU A 30 -5.87 0.72 1.90
C LEU A 30 -4.69 0.61 0.95
N PHE A 31 -4.46 1.66 0.17
CA PHE A 31 -3.33 1.75 -0.74
C PHE A 31 -2.44 2.91 -0.33
N TYR A 32 -1.13 2.68 -0.38
CA TYR A 32 -0.13 3.69 -0.02
C TYR A 32 0.89 3.81 -1.14
N GLN A 33 1.26 5.03 -1.48
CA GLN A 33 2.22 5.30 -2.54
C GLN A 33 3.49 5.89 -1.97
N VAL A 34 4.64 5.37 -2.42
CA VAL A 34 5.95 5.88 -2.03
C VAL A 34 6.15 7.25 -2.68
N VAL A 35 6.39 8.26 -1.85
CA VAL A 35 6.64 9.63 -2.29
C VAL A 35 8.11 10.02 -2.14
N ARG A 36 8.86 9.26 -1.35
CA ARG A 36 10.29 9.44 -1.16
C ARG A 36 10.89 8.09 -0.77
N CYS A 37 12.11 7.83 -1.20
CA CYS A 37 12.81 6.62 -0.79
C CYS A 37 14.30 6.87 -0.67
N THR A 38 14.94 6.06 0.17
CA THR A 38 16.37 5.88 0.24
C THR A 38 16.65 4.40 0.06
N GLU A 39 17.90 4.00 0.16
CA GLU A 39 18.31 2.61 -0.03
C GLU A 39 17.55 1.63 0.90
N ARG A 40 17.19 2.07 2.12
CA ARG A 40 16.62 1.19 3.14
C ARG A 40 15.30 1.67 3.73
N THR A 41 14.81 2.81 3.29
CA THR A 41 13.65 3.46 3.90
C THR A 41 12.75 4.03 2.84
N VAL A 42 11.44 3.95 3.06
CA VAL A 42 10.44 4.59 2.20
C VAL A 42 9.58 5.53 3.03
N TRP A 43 9.08 6.58 2.39
CA TRP A 43 8.05 7.46 2.93
C TRP A 43 6.85 7.34 2.01
N TYR A 44 5.68 7.10 2.57
CA TYR A 44 4.48 6.88 1.77
C TYR A 44 3.29 7.67 2.31
N LEU A 45 2.34 7.90 1.42
CA LEU A 45 1.06 8.56 1.69
C LEU A 45 -0.06 7.70 1.13
N GLN A 46 -1.23 7.80 1.75
CA GLN A 46 -2.39 7.03 1.33
C GLN A 46 -2.97 7.59 0.03
N ASN A 47 -3.22 6.70 -0.93
CA ASN A 47 -3.94 7.01 -2.16
C ASN A 47 -5.44 6.78 -1.97
N ARG A 48 -6.22 7.41 -2.85
CA ARG A 48 -7.62 7.06 -3.02
C ARG A 48 -7.73 5.73 -3.74
N ALA A 49 -8.82 5.02 -3.48
CA ALA A 49 -9.16 3.78 -4.15
C ALA A 49 -10.43 3.99 -4.99
N GLN A 50 -10.52 3.21 -6.07
CA GLN A 50 -11.67 3.20 -6.95
C GLN A 50 -12.29 1.80 -6.93
N VAL A 51 -13.62 1.74 -6.81
CA VAL A 51 -14.36 0.49 -6.96
C VAL A 51 -14.50 0.22 -8.45
N VAL A 52 -13.97 -0.90 -8.92
CA VAL A 52 -14.02 -1.29 -10.33
C VAL A 52 -14.99 -2.45 -10.58
N ALA A 53 -15.39 -3.17 -9.55
CA ALA A 53 -16.37 -4.22 -9.62
C ALA A 53 -17.11 -4.34 -8.29
N TYR A 54 -18.36 -4.75 -8.37
CA TYR A 54 -19.23 -4.85 -7.20
C TYR A 54 -20.08 -6.11 -7.33
N ASP A 55 -20.07 -6.94 -6.31
CA ASP A 55 -20.89 -8.14 -6.23
C ASP A 55 -21.71 -8.11 -4.94
N SER A 56 -22.98 -7.72 -5.06
CA SER A 56 -23.87 -7.59 -3.91
C SER A 56 -24.22 -8.94 -3.30
N ALA A 57 -24.28 -10.01 -4.10
CA ALA A 57 -24.58 -11.34 -3.59
C ALA A 57 -23.44 -11.90 -2.73
N ALA A 58 -22.19 -11.62 -3.12
CA ALA A 58 -21.02 -12.03 -2.37
C ALA A 58 -20.60 -11.02 -1.30
N LEU A 59 -21.27 -9.87 -1.20
CA LEU A 59 -20.88 -8.75 -0.33
C LEU A 59 -19.42 -8.37 -0.56
N ARG A 60 -19.04 -8.22 -1.82
CA ARG A 60 -17.65 -7.95 -2.22
C ARG A 60 -17.60 -6.77 -3.16
N LYS A 61 -16.57 -5.96 -2.99
CA LYS A 61 -16.18 -4.95 -3.98
C LYS A 61 -14.71 -5.11 -4.31
N ASP A 62 -14.35 -4.87 -5.56
CA ASP A 62 -12.98 -4.94 -6.02
C ASP A 62 -12.46 -3.52 -6.21
N LEU A 63 -11.27 -3.26 -5.67
CA LEU A 63 -10.67 -1.94 -5.60
C LEU A 63 -9.35 -1.90 -6.35
N VAL A 64 -9.08 -0.76 -6.96
CA VAL A 64 -7.75 -0.43 -7.48
C VAL A 64 -7.31 0.91 -6.90
N PRO A 65 -6.00 1.13 -6.71
CA PRO A 65 -5.51 2.42 -6.28
C PRO A 65 -5.58 3.42 -7.44
N ILE A 66 -5.76 4.69 -7.10
CA ILE A 66 -5.62 5.79 -8.06
C ILE A 66 -4.29 6.47 -7.75
N ALA A 67 -3.32 6.33 -8.67
CA ALA A 67 -2.00 6.89 -8.49
C ALA A 67 -2.04 8.41 -8.34
N ASP A 68 -1.13 8.94 -7.54
CA ASP A 68 -0.91 10.37 -7.34
C ASP A 68 -2.11 11.12 -6.74
N THR A 69 -2.99 10.41 -6.02
CA THR A 69 -4.15 11.02 -5.36
C THR A 69 -3.94 11.30 -3.88
N TYR A 70 -2.73 11.09 -3.38
CA TYR A 70 -2.40 11.41 -2.00
C TYR A 70 -2.42 12.91 -1.74
N ASN A 71 -2.65 13.28 -0.46
CA ASN A 71 -2.58 14.69 -0.06
C ASN A 71 -1.11 15.11 0.09
N PRO A 72 -0.58 16.00 -0.78
CA PRO A 72 0.84 16.37 -0.73
C PRO A 72 1.19 17.19 0.52
N LYS A 73 0.20 17.70 1.23
CA LYS A 73 0.41 18.45 2.49
C LYS A 73 0.41 17.55 3.72
N ALA A 74 0.02 16.28 3.57
CA ALA A 74 0.04 15.34 4.68
C ALA A 74 1.47 14.94 4.99
N LYS A 75 1.72 14.62 6.27
CA LYS A 75 3.02 14.11 6.69
C LYS A 75 3.18 12.68 6.24
N PRO A 76 4.20 12.35 5.42
CA PRO A 76 4.42 10.96 5.02
C PRO A 76 4.77 10.07 6.20
N HIS A 77 4.29 8.85 6.13
CA HIS A 77 4.70 7.81 7.08
C HIS A 77 6.02 7.20 6.63
N MET A 78 6.97 7.11 7.54
CA MET A 78 8.28 6.52 7.27
C MET A 78 8.28 5.05 7.68
N ALA A 79 8.77 4.18 6.79
CA ALA A 79 8.90 2.77 7.07
C ALA A 79 10.23 2.25 6.54
N ARG A 80 10.88 1.39 7.33
CA ARG A 80 12.10 0.72 6.90
C ARG A 80 11.73 -0.46 6.00
N ILE A 81 12.50 -0.67 4.93
CA ILE A 81 12.35 -1.83 4.08
C ILE A 81 12.86 -3.05 4.85
N LEU A 82 11.98 -4.06 4.97
CA LEU A 82 12.28 -5.30 5.66
C LEU A 82 12.49 -6.41 4.63
N ARG A 83 13.42 -7.30 4.93
CA ARG A 83 13.64 -8.49 4.13
C ARG A 83 13.10 -9.70 4.87
N GLU A 84 12.10 -10.36 4.26
CA GLU A 84 11.52 -11.59 4.76
C GLU A 84 11.90 -12.72 3.80
N LYS A 85 12.62 -13.72 4.28
CA LYS A 85 13.01 -14.91 3.49
C LYS A 85 13.38 -14.59 2.03
N THR A 86 12.39 -14.58 1.14
CA THR A 86 12.60 -14.39 -0.32
C THR A 86 12.01 -13.10 -0.87
N PHE A 87 11.44 -12.25 -0.02
CA PHE A 87 10.82 -11.01 -0.49
C PHE A 87 11.14 -9.84 0.44
N HIS A 88 10.92 -8.63 -0.08
CA HIS A 88 11.01 -7.40 0.70
C HIS A 88 9.61 -6.88 0.98
N CYS A 89 9.44 -6.22 2.11
CA CYS A 89 8.16 -5.63 2.51
C CYS A 89 8.38 -4.38 3.34
N VAL A 90 7.29 -3.69 3.62
CA VAL A 90 7.25 -2.59 4.60
C VAL A 90 6.06 -2.79 5.51
N LYS A 91 6.08 -2.13 6.67
CA LYS A 91 4.95 -2.15 7.60
C LYS A 91 4.03 -0.97 7.33
N SER A 92 2.72 -1.19 7.47
CA SER A 92 1.71 -0.14 7.46
C SER A 92 1.80 0.71 8.74
N PRO A 93 1.06 1.84 8.82
CA PRO A 93 1.02 2.63 10.06
C PRO A 93 0.53 1.85 11.28
N THR A 94 -0.26 0.80 11.06
CA THR A 94 -0.77 -0.06 12.13
C THR A 94 0.08 -1.32 12.36
N GLY A 95 1.18 -1.47 11.62
CA GLY A 95 2.12 -2.57 11.80
C GLY A 95 1.86 -3.79 10.93
N ASP A 96 0.92 -3.73 10.01
CA ASP A 96 0.64 -4.84 9.09
C ASP A 96 1.70 -4.91 7.99
N VAL A 97 2.04 -6.11 7.57
CA VAL A 97 2.97 -6.30 6.44
C VAL A 97 2.28 -5.90 5.15
N MET A 98 2.95 -5.05 4.38
CA MET A 98 2.47 -4.62 3.07
C MET A 98 3.41 -5.08 1.97
N LEU A 99 2.82 -5.55 0.87
CA LEU A 99 3.52 -5.91 -0.35
C LEU A 99 3.13 -4.94 -1.46
N PRO A 100 3.99 -4.80 -2.49
CA PRO A 100 3.62 -3.99 -3.64
C PRO A 100 2.35 -4.50 -4.31
N TRP A 101 1.53 -3.57 -4.77
CA TRP A 101 0.34 -3.91 -5.55
C TRP A 101 0.76 -4.56 -6.86
N ASP A 102 0.10 -5.68 -7.19
CA ASP A 102 0.44 -6.51 -8.35
C ASP A 102 -0.24 -6.07 -9.66
N GLY A 103 -0.99 -4.96 -9.63
CA GLY A 103 -1.70 -4.47 -10.80
C GLY A 103 -3.10 -5.04 -10.95
N GLN A 104 -3.51 -5.96 -10.08
CA GLN A 104 -4.82 -6.59 -10.13
C GLN A 104 -5.77 -5.98 -9.10
N PRO A 105 -7.09 -5.91 -9.38
CA PRO A 105 -8.05 -5.45 -8.39
C PRO A 105 -7.97 -6.27 -7.10
N VAL A 106 -8.12 -5.59 -5.97
CA VAL A 106 -8.07 -6.19 -4.64
C VAL A 106 -9.48 -6.29 -4.10
N SER A 107 -9.89 -7.50 -3.72
CA SER A 107 -11.24 -7.73 -3.22
C SER A 107 -11.35 -7.34 -1.75
N GLN A 108 -12.37 -6.56 -1.44
CA GLN A 108 -12.75 -6.21 -0.08
C GLN A 108 -14.15 -6.74 0.18
N TYR A 109 -14.28 -7.59 1.20
CA TYR A 109 -15.58 -8.10 1.64
C TYR A 109 -16.15 -7.16 2.69
N TYR A 110 -17.46 -6.91 2.63
CA TYR A 110 -18.10 -5.97 3.55
C TYR A 110 -19.40 -6.56 4.09
N GLY A 111 -19.65 -6.23 5.34
CA GLY A 111 -20.93 -6.51 6.01
C GLY A 111 -21.20 -7.98 6.33
N TYR A 112 -21.86 -8.17 7.35
CA TYR A 112 -22.59 -9.33 7.78
C TYR A 112 -23.80 -8.85 8.47
#